data_1002374625a2dbbb038caf7fcc72855a
#
_entry.id   1002374625a2dbbb038caf7fcc72855a
#
_cell.length_a   1.000
_cell.length_b   1.000
_cell.length_c   1.000
_cell.angle_alpha   90.00
_cell.angle_beta   90.00
_cell.angle_gamma   90.00
#
_symmetry.space_group_name_H-M   'P 1'
#
loop_
_entity.id
_entity.type
_entity.pdbx_description
1 polymer ?
#
loop_
_entity_poly.entity_id
_entity_poly.type
_entity_poly.pdbx_seq_one_letter_code
_entity_poly.pdbx_strand_id
1 'polypeptide(L)'
;MLPVHPGRLLKRELAARALSANRLALELKVPSGRITEILNGKRGISPETALRLGQFLGTGARFWLNLQTNYELAVAERDLGAKIAGEVKPAVAA
;
A
#
# COMPACT_ATOMS: atom_id res chain seq x y z
N MET A 1 9.90 -4.49 12.86
CA MET A 1 9.25 -5.09 11.68
C MET A 1 9.72 -4.38 10.42
N LEU A 2 10.09 -5.14 9.40
CA LEU A 2 10.50 -4.56 8.13
C LEU A 2 9.29 -4.04 7.37
N PRO A 3 9.37 -2.81 6.82
CA PRO A 3 8.27 -2.29 6.00
C PRO A 3 8.10 -3.15 4.73
N VAL A 4 6.85 -3.50 4.44
CA VAL A 4 6.51 -4.24 3.23
C VAL A 4 5.55 -3.40 2.40
N HIS A 5 6.00 -3.00 1.21
CA HIS A 5 5.16 -2.19 0.32
C HIS A 5 4.01 -3.03 -0.24
N PRO A 6 2.79 -2.48 -0.30
CA PRO A 6 1.64 -3.21 -0.84
C PRO A 6 1.86 -3.76 -2.25
N GLY A 7 2.73 -3.13 -3.03
CA GLY A 7 3.07 -3.59 -4.38
C GLY A 7 3.63 -5.00 -4.42
N ARG A 8 4.29 -5.45 -3.34
CA ARG A 8 4.80 -6.83 -3.28
C ARG A 8 3.64 -7.82 -3.25
N LEU A 9 2.63 -7.55 -2.43
CA LEU A 9 1.47 -8.43 -2.38
C LEU A 9 0.69 -8.37 -3.69
N LEU A 10 0.55 -7.18 -4.28
CA LEU A 10 -0.12 -7.04 -5.56
C LEU A 10 0.60 -7.86 -6.64
N LYS A 11 1.93 -7.83 -6.65
CA LYS A 11 2.72 -8.62 -7.61
C LYS A 11 2.42 -10.11 -7.46
N ARG A 12 2.32 -10.60 -6.23
CA ARG A 12 1.99 -12.00 -5.97
C ARG A 12 0.58 -12.34 -6.42
N GLU A 13 -0.38 -11.45 -6.19
CA GLU A 13 -1.75 -11.65 -6.65
C GLU A 13 -1.83 -11.75 -8.16
N LEU A 14 -1.10 -10.87 -8.86
CA LEU A 14 -1.09 -10.90 -10.33
C LEU A 14 -0.46 -12.20 -10.84
N ALA A 15 0.63 -12.65 -10.22
CA ALA A 15 1.27 -13.92 -10.60
C ALA A 15 0.32 -15.09 -10.39
N ALA A 16 -0.38 -15.13 -9.26
CA ALA A 16 -1.31 -16.20 -8.95
C ALA A 16 -2.49 -16.25 -9.94
N ARG A 17 -2.84 -15.12 -10.52
CA ARG A 17 -3.96 -15.02 -11.47
C ARG A 17 -3.51 -15.04 -12.92
N ALA A 18 -2.20 -15.16 -13.17
CA ALA A 18 -1.61 -15.08 -14.51
C ALA A 18 -2.03 -13.78 -15.21
N LEU A 19 -2.04 -12.67 -14.46
CA LEU A 19 -2.50 -11.37 -14.93
C LEU A 19 -1.32 -10.41 -15.03
N SER A 20 -1.18 -9.74 -16.17
CA SER A 20 -0.11 -8.76 -16.35
C SER A 20 -0.52 -7.42 -15.72
N ALA A 21 0.50 -6.59 -15.42
CA ALA A 21 0.25 -5.23 -14.92
C ALA A 21 -0.58 -4.42 -15.91
N ASN A 22 -0.28 -4.56 -17.20
CA ASN A 22 -1.00 -3.84 -18.24
C ASN A 22 -2.48 -4.27 -18.29
N ARG A 23 -2.73 -5.57 -18.19
CA ARG A 23 -4.11 -6.07 -18.19
C ARG A 23 -4.86 -5.58 -16.96
N LEU A 24 -4.20 -5.58 -15.79
CA LEU A 24 -4.83 -5.07 -14.58
C LEU A 24 -5.22 -3.59 -14.76
N ALA A 25 -4.30 -2.77 -15.31
CA ALA A 25 -4.58 -1.37 -15.54
C ALA A 25 -5.81 -1.17 -16.44
N LEU A 26 -5.92 -1.98 -17.48
CA LEU A 26 -7.08 -1.93 -18.39
C LEU A 26 -8.37 -2.29 -17.62
N GLU A 27 -8.33 -3.32 -16.80
CA GLU A 27 -9.51 -3.74 -16.03
C GLU A 27 -9.93 -2.69 -15.01
N LEU A 28 -8.93 -2.03 -14.38
CA LEU A 28 -9.21 -0.99 -13.38
C LEU A 28 -9.53 0.37 -14.01
N LYS A 29 -9.34 0.52 -15.33
CA LYS A 29 -9.55 1.79 -16.04
C LYS A 29 -8.60 2.88 -15.52
N VAL A 30 -7.34 2.52 -15.31
CA VAL A 30 -6.29 3.46 -14.88
C VAL A 30 -5.11 3.37 -15.84
N PRO A 31 -4.24 4.40 -15.88
CA PRO A 31 -3.03 4.33 -16.69
C PRO A 31 -2.13 3.17 -16.24
N SER A 32 -1.49 2.50 -17.21
CA SER A 32 -0.61 1.37 -16.92
C SER A 32 0.57 1.77 -16.03
N GLY A 33 1.05 3.01 -16.19
CA GLY A 33 2.13 3.52 -15.34
C GLY A 33 1.79 3.55 -13.86
N ARG A 34 0.52 3.80 -13.52
CA ARG A 34 0.09 3.78 -12.12
C ARG A 34 0.33 2.40 -11.51
N ILE A 35 -0.06 1.35 -12.20
CA ILE A 35 0.11 -0.01 -11.70
C ILE A 35 1.59 -0.39 -11.63
N THR A 36 2.36 -0.08 -12.67
CA THR A 36 3.79 -0.37 -12.71
C THR A 36 4.52 0.32 -11.55
N GLU A 37 4.18 1.58 -11.28
CA GLU A 37 4.81 2.31 -10.17
C GLU A 37 4.47 1.68 -8.81
N ILE A 38 3.23 1.22 -8.63
CA ILE A 38 2.85 0.54 -7.40
C ILE A 38 3.63 -0.76 -7.23
N LEU A 39 3.73 -1.56 -8.29
CA LEU A 39 4.46 -2.83 -8.26
C LEU A 39 5.93 -2.63 -7.94
N ASN A 40 6.51 -1.52 -8.39
CA ASN A 40 7.92 -1.21 -8.17
C ASN A 40 8.17 -0.46 -6.85
N GLY A 41 7.15 -0.25 -6.05
CA GLY A 41 7.29 0.44 -4.76
C GLY A 41 7.48 1.94 -4.86
N LYS A 42 7.24 2.53 -6.04
CA LYS A 42 7.45 3.96 -6.28
C LYS A 42 6.20 4.80 -6.04
N ARG A 43 5.06 4.17 -5.87
CA ARG A 43 3.78 4.85 -5.63
C ARG A 43 2.99 4.03 -4.62
N GLY A 44 2.31 4.73 -3.70
CA GLY A 44 1.40 4.08 -2.77
C GLY A 44 0.02 3.86 -3.38
N ILE A 45 -0.80 3.13 -2.65
CA ILE A 45 -2.19 2.86 -3.04
C ILE A 45 -3.07 3.92 -2.39
N SER A 46 -3.65 4.78 -3.23
CA SER A 46 -4.61 5.80 -2.78
C SER A 46 -5.98 5.17 -2.54
N PRO A 47 -6.89 5.88 -1.85
CA PRO A 47 -8.27 5.41 -1.69
C PRO A 47 -8.96 5.09 -3.02
N GLU A 48 -8.77 5.91 -4.03
CA GLU A 48 -9.36 5.65 -5.35
C GLU A 48 -8.84 4.34 -5.93
N THR A 49 -7.52 4.15 -5.91
CA THR A 49 -6.92 2.92 -6.44
C THR A 49 -7.36 1.71 -5.63
N ALA A 50 -7.46 1.87 -4.29
CA ALA A 50 -7.93 0.80 -3.42
C ALA A 50 -9.36 0.38 -3.74
N LEU A 51 -10.24 1.35 -4.04
CA LEU A 51 -11.60 1.04 -4.45
C LEU A 51 -11.63 0.23 -5.73
N ARG A 52 -10.82 0.61 -6.71
CA ARG A 52 -10.75 -0.10 -7.99
C ARG A 52 -10.18 -1.50 -7.84
N LEU A 53 -9.06 -1.62 -7.11
CA LEU A 53 -8.44 -2.92 -6.83
C LEU A 53 -9.37 -3.83 -6.04
N GLY A 54 -9.99 -3.30 -4.99
CA GLY A 54 -10.88 -4.07 -4.15
C GLY A 54 -12.10 -4.58 -4.90
N GLN A 55 -12.63 -3.77 -5.81
CA GLN A 55 -13.76 -4.16 -6.64
C GLN A 55 -13.38 -5.29 -7.60
N PHE A 56 -12.27 -5.13 -8.30
CA PHE A 56 -11.85 -6.11 -9.30
C PHE A 56 -11.37 -7.42 -8.66
N LEU A 57 -10.55 -7.34 -7.63
CA LEU A 57 -9.98 -8.52 -6.99
C LEU A 57 -10.90 -9.15 -5.95
N GLY A 58 -11.95 -8.47 -5.56
CA GLY A 58 -12.92 -9.00 -4.61
C GLY A 58 -12.49 -8.91 -3.15
N THR A 59 -11.39 -8.20 -2.86
CA THR A 59 -10.88 -8.06 -1.49
C THR A 59 -11.55 -6.93 -0.72
N GLY A 60 -12.14 -5.98 -1.42
CA GLY A 60 -12.56 -4.70 -0.84
C GLY A 60 -11.40 -3.72 -0.76
N ALA A 61 -11.76 -2.44 -0.64
CA ALA A 61 -10.77 -1.36 -0.63
C ALA A 61 -9.95 -1.31 0.65
N ARG A 62 -10.59 -1.58 1.80
CA ARG A 62 -9.94 -1.47 3.11
C ARG A 62 -8.73 -2.39 3.24
N PHE A 63 -8.80 -3.55 2.62
CA PHE A 63 -7.66 -4.49 2.61
C PHE A 63 -6.40 -3.80 2.09
N TRP A 64 -6.51 -3.12 0.94
CA TRP A 64 -5.36 -2.47 0.32
C TRP A 64 -4.91 -1.22 1.06
N LEU A 65 -5.87 -0.45 1.62
CA LEU A 65 -5.53 0.73 2.42
C LEU A 65 -4.88 0.36 3.74
N ASN A 66 -5.28 -0.75 4.36
CA ASN A 66 -4.63 -1.21 5.58
C ASN A 66 -3.18 -1.59 5.31
N LEU A 67 -2.91 -2.27 4.19
CA LEU A 67 -1.54 -2.59 3.80
C LEU A 67 -0.70 -1.34 3.59
N GLN A 68 -1.28 -0.33 2.93
CA GLN A 68 -0.59 0.94 2.68
C GLN A 68 -0.29 1.66 3.99
N THR A 69 -1.26 1.76 4.88
CA THR A 69 -1.09 2.42 6.17
C THR A 69 -0.04 1.70 7.02
N ASN A 70 -0.09 0.37 7.07
CA ASN A 70 0.89 -0.40 7.82
C ASN A 70 2.31 -0.19 7.29
N TYR A 71 2.44 -0.12 5.97
CA TYR A 71 3.73 0.16 5.34
C TYR A 71 4.24 1.54 5.73
N GLU A 72 3.41 2.57 5.58
CA GLU A 72 3.78 3.94 5.89
C GLU A 72 4.15 4.10 7.35
N LEU A 73 3.39 3.48 8.25
CA LEU A 73 3.67 3.54 9.68
C LEU A 73 5.00 2.86 10.00
N ALA A 74 5.25 1.69 9.41
CA ALA A 74 6.52 0.98 9.64
C ALA A 74 7.72 1.79 9.16
N VAL A 75 7.60 2.46 8.00
CA VAL A 75 8.67 3.34 7.50
C VAL A 75 8.89 4.52 8.44
N ALA A 76 7.80 5.16 8.89
CA ALA A 76 7.89 6.30 9.80
C ALA A 76 8.51 5.89 11.14
N GLU A 77 8.13 4.74 11.68
CA GLU A 77 8.70 4.24 12.92
C GLU A 77 10.20 3.95 12.78
N ARG A 78 10.59 3.33 11.67
CA ARG A 78 12.00 3.05 11.41
C ARG A 78 12.81 4.34 11.33
N ASP A 79 12.30 5.34 10.63
CA ASP A 79 13.06 6.56 10.34
C ASP A 79 12.93 7.61 11.44
N LEU A 80 11.81 7.67 12.16
CA LEU A 80 11.48 8.75 13.09
C LEU A 80 11.11 8.28 14.50
N GLY A 81 10.92 6.99 14.71
CA GLY A 81 10.37 6.49 15.98
C GLY A 81 11.16 6.92 17.20
N ALA A 82 12.48 6.72 17.17
CA ALA A 82 13.34 7.05 18.30
C ALA A 82 13.38 8.59 18.52
N LYS A 83 13.43 9.36 17.45
CA LYS A 83 13.45 10.82 17.54
C LYS A 83 12.16 11.33 18.17
N ILE A 84 11.01 10.84 17.72
CA ILE A 84 9.71 11.26 18.26
C ILE A 84 9.57 10.85 19.72
N ALA A 85 10.00 9.64 20.07
CA ALA A 85 9.95 9.17 21.44
C ALA A 85 10.78 10.06 22.39
N GLY A 86 11.88 10.64 21.87
CA GLY A 86 12.70 11.56 22.64
C GLY A 86 12.13 12.97 22.72
N GLU A 87 11.35 13.39 21.72
CA GLU A 87 10.83 14.76 21.65
C GLU A 87 9.46 14.91 22.27
N VAL A 88 8.61 13.89 22.16
CA VAL A 88 7.22 13.97 22.59
C VAL A 88 7.02 13.16 23.86
N LYS A 89 6.69 13.82 24.96
CA LYS A 89 6.42 13.17 26.23
C LYS A 89 4.94 12.81 26.30
N PRO A 90 4.59 11.63 26.84
CA PRO A 90 3.19 11.27 27.04
C PRO A 90 2.50 12.31 27.90
N ALA A 91 1.22 12.59 27.63
CA ALA A 91 0.45 13.48 28.46
C ALA A 91 0.27 12.85 29.86
N VAL A 92 0.34 13.68 30.88
CA VAL A 92 0.08 13.21 32.23
C VAL A 92 -1.41 12.94 32.36
N ALA A 93 -1.76 11.73 32.87
CA ALA A 93 -3.15 11.39 33.08
C ALA A 93 -3.79 12.34 34.10
N ALA A 94 -4.93 12.90 33.74
CA ALA A 94 -5.66 13.80 34.63
C ALA A 94 -6.42 12.99 35.69
#